data_f89c5f4252011967c2005991d6e74b7b
#
_entry.id   f89c5f4252011967c2005991d6e74b7b
#
_cell.length_a   1.000
_cell.length_b   1.000
_cell.length_c   1.000
_cell.angle_alpha   90.00
_cell.angle_beta   90.00
_cell.angle_gamma   90.00
#
_symmetry.space_group_name_H-M   'P 1'
#
loop_
_entity.id
_entity.type
_entity.pdbx_description
1 polymer ?
#
loop_
_entity_poly.entity_id
_entity_poly.type
_entity_poly.pdbx_seq_one_letter_code
_entity_poly.pdbx_strand_id
1 'polypeptide(L)'
;MTDEEVMGKNLTLSFEFSLYLTEHPEFASKIPNDSRVVLLPGDDPELARINREIAEKAKELEDEPNRPVVFVAFERLLPAHSRIERPRVTASPEILSAA
;
A
#
# COMPACT_ATOMS: atom_id res chain seq x y z
N MET A 1 3.52 14.34 -10.75
CA MET A 1 2.49 13.57 -10.02
C MET A 1 1.77 14.49 -9.06
N THR A 2 0.44 14.50 -9.09
CA THR A 2 -0.35 15.34 -8.20
C THR A 2 -0.40 14.75 -6.79
N ASP A 3 -0.77 15.58 -5.80
CA ASP A 3 -0.93 15.11 -4.42
C ASP A 3 -2.00 14.02 -4.32
N GLU A 4 -3.07 14.14 -5.12
CA GLU A 4 -4.13 13.13 -5.15
C GLU A 4 -3.63 11.80 -5.71
N GLU A 5 -2.81 11.84 -6.74
CA GLU A 5 -2.21 10.63 -7.32
C GLU A 5 -1.26 9.96 -6.33
N VAL A 6 -0.44 10.76 -5.64
CA VAL A 6 0.47 10.23 -4.61
C VAL A 6 -0.31 9.57 -3.49
N MET A 7 -1.36 10.23 -3.01
CA MET A 7 -2.19 9.69 -1.94
C MET A 7 -2.88 8.40 -2.35
N GLY A 8 -3.46 8.36 -3.54
CA GLY A 8 -4.14 7.17 -4.05
C GLY A 8 -3.20 5.99 -4.23
N LYS A 9 -2.04 6.23 -4.82
CA LYS A 9 -1.03 5.17 -5.01
C LYS A 9 -0.51 4.65 -3.68
N ASN A 10 -0.23 5.54 -2.74
CA ASN A 10 0.25 5.13 -1.42
C ASN A 10 -0.80 4.39 -0.62
N LEU A 11 -2.06 4.73 -0.78
CA LEU A 11 -3.14 4.00 -0.13
C LEU A 11 -3.18 2.55 -0.63
N THR A 12 -3.08 2.36 -1.94
CA THR A 12 -3.02 1.03 -2.54
C THR A 12 -1.81 0.25 -2.03
N LEU A 13 -0.63 0.87 -2.03
CA LEU A 13 0.59 0.22 -1.57
C LEU A 13 0.50 -0.16 -0.09
N SER A 14 -0.06 0.71 0.74
CA SER A 14 -0.22 0.44 2.17
C SER A 14 -1.15 -0.74 2.42
N PHE A 15 -2.23 -0.82 1.65
CA PHE A 15 -3.17 -1.93 1.74
C PHE A 15 -2.49 -3.25 1.36
N GLU A 16 -1.77 -3.26 0.24
CA GLU A 16 -1.05 -4.44 -0.24
C GLU A 16 0.07 -4.85 0.72
N PHE A 17 0.76 -3.87 1.29
CA PHE A 17 1.81 -4.16 2.26
C PHE A 17 1.24 -4.79 3.54
N SER A 18 0.11 -4.30 4.02
CA SER A 18 -0.56 -4.89 5.18
C SER A 18 -0.95 -6.34 4.91
N LEU A 19 -1.45 -6.62 3.71
CA LEU A 19 -1.77 -7.98 3.30
C LEU A 19 -0.53 -8.86 3.25
N TYR A 20 0.57 -8.34 2.70
CA TYR A 20 1.84 -9.05 2.65
C TYR A 20 2.32 -9.43 4.05
N LEU A 21 2.26 -8.50 5.00
CA LEU A 21 2.66 -8.76 6.38
C LEU A 21 1.83 -9.85 7.03
N THR A 22 0.54 -9.88 6.72
CA THR A 22 -0.37 -10.93 7.22
C THR A 22 0.02 -12.30 6.70
N GLU A 23 0.42 -12.36 5.42
CA GLU A 23 0.80 -13.62 4.77
C GLU A 23 2.25 -14.04 5.09
N HIS A 24 3.09 -13.09 5.55
CA HIS A 24 4.52 -13.34 5.79
C HIS A 24 4.92 -12.84 7.18
N PRO A 25 4.51 -13.55 8.25
CA PRO A 25 4.82 -13.11 9.61
C PRO A 25 6.32 -13.05 9.89
N GLU A 26 7.13 -13.84 9.21
CA GLU A 26 8.59 -13.80 9.34
C GLU A 26 9.16 -12.46 8.83
N PHE A 27 8.54 -11.88 7.81
CA PHE A 27 8.92 -10.55 7.34
C PHE A 27 8.44 -9.48 8.33
N ALA A 28 7.21 -9.62 8.80
CA ALA A 28 6.62 -8.67 9.75
C ALA A 28 7.46 -8.53 11.02
N SER A 29 8.09 -9.64 11.46
CA SER A 29 8.94 -9.63 12.66
C SER A 29 10.18 -8.76 12.52
N LYS A 30 10.57 -8.42 11.29
CA LYS A 30 11.74 -7.56 11.05
C LYS A 30 11.42 -6.08 11.20
N ILE A 31 10.14 -5.73 11.33
CA ILE A 31 9.71 -4.34 11.42
C ILE A 31 9.48 -4.01 12.89
N PRO A 32 10.25 -3.05 13.46
CA PRO A 32 10.06 -2.67 14.86
C PRO A 32 8.68 -2.07 15.11
N ASN A 33 8.15 -2.27 16.31
CA ASN A 33 6.89 -1.67 16.71
C ASN A 33 6.99 -0.14 16.64
N ASP A 34 5.87 0.47 16.28
CA ASP A 34 5.75 1.93 16.16
C ASP A 34 6.69 2.55 15.13
N SER A 35 7.13 1.75 14.15
CA SER A 35 7.95 2.24 13.05
C SER A 35 7.13 3.08 12.09
N ARG A 36 7.78 4.08 11.51
CA ARG A 36 7.29 4.74 10.33
C ARG A 36 7.79 3.94 9.12
N VAL A 37 6.89 3.36 8.36
CA VAL A 37 7.26 2.57 7.18
C VAL A 37 7.14 3.44 5.93
N VAL A 38 8.20 3.43 5.12
CA VAL A 38 8.26 4.17 3.87
C VAL A 38 8.39 3.17 2.73
N LEU A 39 7.41 3.14 1.83
CA LEU A 39 7.38 2.19 0.74
C LEU A 39 8.05 2.78 -0.50
N LEU A 40 8.94 2.01 -1.11
CA LEU A 40 9.76 2.43 -2.24
C LEU A 40 9.54 1.47 -3.41
N PRO A 41 8.52 1.72 -4.26
CA PRO A 41 8.26 0.84 -5.40
C PRO A 41 9.33 0.98 -6.49
N GLY A 42 9.89 -0.13 -6.91
CA GLY A 42 10.95 -0.16 -7.93
C GLY A 42 10.43 0.15 -9.33
N ASP A 43 9.14 -0.11 -9.58
CA ASP A 43 8.50 0.16 -10.87
C ASP A 43 7.92 1.58 -10.98
N ASP A 44 8.04 2.38 -9.92
CA ASP A 44 7.59 3.76 -9.91
C ASP A 44 8.63 4.63 -9.18
N PRO A 45 9.76 4.93 -9.84
CA PRO A 45 10.84 5.66 -9.20
C PRO A 45 10.47 7.09 -8.79
N GLU A 46 9.53 7.71 -9.47
CA GLU A 46 9.05 9.04 -9.07
C GLU A 46 8.33 8.97 -7.74
N LEU A 47 7.45 7.99 -7.56
CA LEU A 47 6.74 7.81 -6.29
C LEU A 47 7.71 7.45 -5.17
N ALA A 48 8.69 6.59 -5.45
CA ALA A 48 9.72 6.24 -4.47
C ALA A 48 10.48 7.47 -3.99
N ARG A 49 10.86 8.35 -4.92
CA ARG A 49 11.53 9.61 -4.59
C ARG A 49 10.65 10.50 -3.71
N ILE A 50 9.38 10.65 -4.11
CA ILE A 50 8.43 11.47 -3.36
C ILE A 50 8.24 10.92 -1.95
N ASN A 51 8.08 9.61 -1.82
CA ASN A 51 7.90 8.97 -0.51
C ASN A 51 9.13 9.18 0.38
N ARG A 52 10.32 9.12 -0.19
CA ARG A 52 11.55 9.39 0.55
C ARG A 52 11.60 10.83 1.03
N GLU A 53 11.25 11.78 0.18
CA GLU A 53 11.24 13.20 0.54
C GLU A 53 10.21 13.50 1.63
N ILE A 54 9.02 12.90 1.53
CA ILE A 54 7.99 13.06 2.56
C ILE A 54 8.49 12.53 3.91
N ALA A 55 9.16 11.38 3.89
CA ALA A 55 9.71 10.79 5.11
C ALA A 55 10.77 11.69 5.76
N GLU A 56 11.65 12.27 4.95
CA GLU A 56 12.69 13.18 5.43
C GLU A 56 12.09 14.43 6.08
N LYS A 57 11.07 15.02 5.44
CA LYS A 57 10.37 16.18 6.01
C LYS A 57 9.64 15.83 7.30
N ALA A 58 8.98 14.67 7.32
CA ALA A 58 8.27 14.22 8.52
C ALA A 58 9.22 14.02 9.69
N LYS A 59 10.42 13.51 9.43
CA LYS A 59 11.43 13.31 10.45
C LYS A 59 11.91 14.63 11.06
N GLU A 60 12.05 15.67 10.22
CA GLU A 60 12.45 17.00 10.70
C GLU A 60 11.39 17.64 11.59
N LEU A 61 10.11 17.35 11.34
CA LEU A 61 8.98 17.95 12.04
C LEU A 61 8.47 17.07 13.19
N GLU A 62 9.07 15.90 13.41
CA GLU A 62 8.56 14.94 14.37
C GLU A 62 8.95 15.27 15.79
N ASP A 63 7.98 15.18 16.73
CA ASP A 63 8.20 15.35 18.15
C ASP A 63 8.85 14.12 18.78
N GLU A 64 8.87 12.99 18.09
CA GLU A 64 9.43 11.74 18.57
C GLU A 64 10.71 11.39 17.77
N PRO A 65 11.86 11.96 18.13
CA PRO A 65 13.09 11.78 17.35
C PRO A 65 13.62 10.36 17.33
N ASN A 66 13.17 9.51 18.27
CA ASN A 66 13.63 8.12 18.39
C ASN A 66 12.73 7.12 17.67
N ARG A 67 11.69 7.59 16.98
CA ARG A 67 10.81 6.70 16.25
C ARG A 67 11.55 6.05 15.08
N PRO A 68 11.57 4.71 14.99
CA PRO A 68 12.27 4.05 13.89
C PRO A 68 11.62 4.38 12.53
N VAL A 69 12.45 4.58 11.53
CA VAL A 69 12.00 4.74 10.15
C VAL A 69 12.53 3.55 9.36
N VAL A 70 11.64 2.81 8.74
CA VAL A 70 11.99 1.61 7.98
C VAL A 70 11.62 1.85 6.52
N PHE A 71 12.62 1.73 5.64
CA PHE A 71 12.41 1.81 4.20
C PHE A 71 12.24 0.40 3.65
N VAL A 72 11.12 0.15 2.98
CA VAL A 72 10.83 -1.14 2.37
C VAL A 72 10.80 -0.96 0.85
N ALA A 73 11.82 -1.49 0.20
CA ALA A 73 11.91 -1.47 -1.26
C ALA A 73 11.37 -2.79 -1.82
N PHE A 74 10.64 -2.72 -2.92
CA PHE A 74 10.16 -3.90 -3.63
C PHE A 74 10.22 -3.66 -5.13
N GLU A 75 10.28 -4.74 -5.90
CA GLU A 75 10.47 -4.61 -7.35
C GLU A 75 9.26 -4.00 -8.04
N ARG A 76 8.07 -4.52 -7.75
CA ARG A 76 6.84 -4.02 -8.36
C ARG A 76 5.62 -4.57 -7.63
N LEU A 77 4.49 -3.92 -7.86
CA LEU A 77 3.20 -4.42 -7.46
C LEU A 77 2.65 -5.25 -8.63
N LEU A 78 2.37 -6.51 -8.38
CA LEU A 78 1.80 -7.37 -9.40
C LEU A 78 0.39 -6.91 -9.78
N PRO A 79 -0.05 -7.16 -11.03
CA PRO A 79 -1.40 -6.76 -11.44
C PRO A 79 -2.46 -7.39 -10.55
N ALA A 80 -3.49 -6.59 -10.22
CA ALA A 80 -4.62 -7.08 -9.45
C ALA A 80 -5.46 -8.03 -10.31
N HIS A 81 -6.01 -9.05 -9.67
CA HIS A 81 -6.93 -9.96 -10.33
C HIS A 81 -8.02 -10.37 -9.36
N SER A 82 -9.18 -10.73 -9.90
CA SER A 82 -10.28 -11.18 -9.08
C SER A 82 -10.02 -12.58 -8.53
N ARG A 83 -10.46 -12.79 -7.30
CA ARG A 83 -10.42 -14.12 -6.67
C ARG A 83 -11.79 -14.79 -6.68
N ILE A 84 -12.74 -14.22 -7.45
CA ILE A 84 -14.04 -14.84 -7.63
C ILE A 84 -13.88 -16.14 -8.41
N GLU A 85 -14.51 -17.19 -7.91
CA GLU A 85 -14.48 -18.51 -8.52
C GLU A 85 -15.87 -18.86 -9.03
N ARG A 86 -15.94 -19.24 -10.30
CA ARG A 86 -17.17 -19.75 -10.97
C ARG A 86 -18.42 -18.91 -10.73
N PRO A 87 -18.41 -17.62 -11.07
CA PRO A 87 -19.61 -16.81 -10.89
C PRO A 87 -20.71 -17.25 -11.84
N ARG A 88 -21.95 -17.09 -11.41
CA ARG A 88 -23.13 -17.33 -12.24
C ARG A 88 -24.18 -16.30 -11.91
N VAL A 89 -24.95 -15.90 -12.92
CA VAL A 89 -26.05 -14.97 -12.73
C VAL A 89 -27.31 -15.77 -12.35
N THR A 90 -27.88 -15.50 -11.19
CA THR A 90 -29.03 -16.24 -10.67
C THR A 90 -30.36 -15.54 -10.90
N ALA A 91 -30.32 -14.26 -11.31
CA ALA A 91 -31.51 -13.49 -11.62
C ALA A 91 -31.20 -12.57 -12.79
N SER A 92 -32.19 -12.31 -13.67
CA SER A 92 -32.00 -11.41 -14.79
C SER A 92 -32.06 -9.95 -14.34
N PRO A 93 -31.38 -9.04 -15.04
CA PRO A 93 -31.45 -7.62 -14.72
C PRO A 93 -32.85 -7.04 -14.72
N GLU A 94 -33.73 -7.53 -15.58
CA GLU A 94 -35.13 -7.07 -15.66
C GLU A 94 -35.89 -7.39 -14.36
N ILE A 95 -35.63 -8.54 -13.76
CA ILE A 95 -36.24 -8.92 -12.50
C ILE A 95 -35.72 -8.01 -11.37
N LEU A 96 -34.45 -7.71 -11.39
CA LEU A 96 -33.84 -6.86 -10.38
C LEU A 96 -34.29 -5.41 -10.48
N SER A 97 -34.50 -4.92 -11.72
CA SER A 97 -34.96 -3.56 -11.94
C SER A 97 -36.45 -3.39 -11.64
N ALA A 98 -37.23 -4.46 -11.67
CA ALA A 98 -38.66 -4.44 -11.33
C ALA A 98 -38.90 -4.42 -9.80
N ALA A 99 -37.89 -4.78 -9.06
CA ALA A 99 -37.95 -4.74 -7.60
C ALA A 99 -37.65 -3.35 -7.07
#